data_1b9f876a2fbc6df55b294cdb517411fb
#
_entry.id   1b9f876a2fbc6df55b294cdb517411fb
#
_cell.length_a   1.000
_cell.length_b   1.000
_cell.length_c   1.000
_cell.angle_alpha   90.00
_cell.angle_beta   90.00
_cell.angle_gamma   90.00
#
_symmetry.space_group_name_H-M   'P 1'
#
loop_
_entity.id
_entity.type
_entity.pdbx_description
1 polymer ?
#
loop_
_entity_poly.entity_id
_entity_poly.type
_entity_poly.pdbx_seq_one_letter_code
_entity_poly.pdbx_strand_id
1 'polypeptide(L)'
;MRCYVCNRKMVDKPTDSTQCKAHGEHIIHNGIRGKLISRAILCEECGGAYSKDDANFCKIFAPFVVALSDRMIPADHGKTDGNTLKGSIFKTSDVKEGDEGIEVTAKNGEVIPVQPFYTIEGNKIDVYAGKKRIKDYLKVLTKELADKGDNIANYTIEQHTDIHNQGYLAYYFSKGNDNFNEDFKKGMVKIATEYALHCGIDRELLTEVISIDDKGKAMIDYDKAKLIPFIPTTLFDILYEDHRYLFEDGYPSNMLKLFTSKYNDGKTRLYCYLDLFSTFQYYVLLNDDYEGEEICETYAQRLIPKGQRPDVSDYSPKDLSIVIQEYKIDKSGLEGKSYEEQVAYVQTCIDKYPLQTYELHVALKRALERINMIVTAYFIKMLKTFAPESWKALLTPLGLDDIPASANSILSISCKDAQITNLLKVYQTLSESIKPEYYRKYGFEIIEDEITNYSHPDESMKVLDKHKTAAKEYMNTKFSHLSCLCYEPSKLK
;
A
#
# COMPACT_ATOMS: atom_id res chain seq x y z
N MET A 1 18.76 26.73 0.80
CA MET A 1 18.34 25.41 0.30
C MET A 1 18.28 25.45 -1.23
N ARG A 2 18.58 24.36 -1.91
CA ARG A 2 18.52 24.22 -3.37
C ARG A 2 17.61 23.08 -3.76
N CYS A 3 16.92 23.24 -4.89
CA CYS A 3 16.12 22.15 -5.45
C CYS A 3 17.04 21.01 -5.90
N TYR A 4 16.80 19.78 -5.47
CA TYR A 4 17.68 18.66 -5.81
C TYR A 4 17.70 18.36 -7.32
N VAL A 5 16.61 18.69 -8.05
CA VAL A 5 16.51 18.49 -9.49
C VAL A 5 17.28 19.57 -10.26
N CYS A 6 16.87 20.83 -10.16
CA CYS A 6 17.40 21.90 -11.01
C CYS A 6 18.56 22.70 -10.37
N ASN A 7 18.93 22.41 -9.16
CA ASN A 7 19.98 23.05 -8.36
C ASN A 7 19.82 24.58 -8.18
N ARG A 8 18.68 25.18 -8.54
CA ARG A 8 18.38 26.58 -8.28
C ARG A 8 18.08 26.81 -6.81
N LYS A 9 18.40 28.01 -6.33
CA LYS A 9 18.10 28.42 -4.94
C LYS A 9 16.59 28.51 -4.75
N MET A 10 16.07 27.80 -3.75
CA MET A 10 14.64 27.83 -3.42
C MET A 10 14.34 29.02 -2.50
N VAL A 11 13.32 29.79 -2.85
CA VAL A 11 12.81 30.96 -2.11
C VAL A 11 11.28 30.98 -2.21
N ASP A 12 10.62 31.73 -1.31
CA ASP A 12 9.15 31.85 -1.39
C ASP A 12 8.70 32.72 -2.59
N LYS A 13 9.48 33.76 -2.94
CA LYS A 13 9.21 34.65 -4.07
C LYS A 13 10.47 34.81 -4.91
N PRO A 14 10.62 34.08 -6.02
CA PRO A 14 11.76 34.23 -6.92
C PRO A 14 11.82 35.63 -7.52
N THR A 15 13.03 36.20 -7.59
CA THR A 15 13.28 37.52 -8.15
C THR A 15 14.06 37.45 -9.47
N ASP A 16 14.70 36.32 -9.76
CA ASP A 16 15.48 36.11 -11.00
C ASP A 16 15.50 34.61 -11.37
N SER A 17 16.11 34.31 -12.54
CA SER A 17 16.17 32.95 -13.08
C SER A 17 17.07 31.96 -12.33
N THR A 18 17.92 32.43 -11.39
CA THR A 18 18.76 31.59 -10.55
C THR A 18 18.00 31.04 -9.35
N GLN A 19 16.79 31.54 -9.13
CA GLN A 19 15.90 31.18 -8.04
C GLN A 19 14.69 30.42 -8.57
N CYS A 20 14.07 29.64 -7.68
CA CYS A 20 12.82 28.95 -7.93
C CYS A 20 11.94 28.97 -6.67
N LYS A 21 10.63 28.80 -6.86
CA LYS A 21 9.68 28.81 -5.75
C LYS A 21 9.74 27.47 -5.01
N ALA A 22 9.92 27.52 -3.69
CA ALA A 22 9.91 26.33 -2.85
C ALA A 22 8.55 25.65 -2.90
N HIS A 23 8.55 24.32 -3.01
CA HIS A 23 7.36 23.49 -2.97
C HIS A 23 7.26 22.78 -1.61
N GLY A 24 6.03 22.60 -1.12
CA GLY A 24 5.77 21.74 0.03
C GLY A 24 5.54 20.31 -0.44
N GLU A 25 6.62 19.56 -0.60
CA GLU A 25 6.55 18.17 -1.08
C GLU A 25 6.13 17.22 0.04
N HIS A 26 5.12 16.40 -0.21
CA HIS A 26 4.76 15.29 0.67
C HIS A 26 5.65 14.10 0.38
N ILE A 27 6.61 13.81 1.24
CA ILE A 27 7.54 12.68 1.09
C ILE A 27 6.78 11.36 0.98
N ILE A 28 5.86 11.11 1.90
CA ILE A 28 4.84 10.09 1.72
C ILE A 28 3.61 10.79 1.15
N HIS A 29 3.18 10.40 -0.03
CA HIS A 29 2.14 11.09 -0.77
C HIS A 29 0.85 11.30 0.04
N ASN A 30 0.28 12.50 -0.05
CA ASN A 30 -0.98 12.84 0.61
C ASN A 30 -2.16 11.93 0.18
N GLY A 31 -2.13 11.42 -1.06
CA GLY A 31 -3.12 10.46 -1.55
C GLY A 31 -3.18 9.15 -0.76
N ILE A 32 -2.08 8.76 -0.14
CA ILE A 32 -1.97 7.63 0.80
C ILE A 32 -1.84 8.09 2.26
N ARG A 33 -2.33 9.29 2.56
CA ARG A 33 -2.40 9.88 3.89
C ARG A 33 -1.06 10.26 4.53
N GLY A 34 -0.01 10.42 3.74
CA GLY A 34 1.27 10.95 4.24
C GLY A 34 1.13 12.37 4.79
N LYS A 35 1.87 12.65 5.87
CA LYS A 35 1.88 13.95 6.57
C LYS A 35 3.27 14.58 6.65
N LEU A 36 4.31 13.84 6.28
CA LEU A 36 5.66 14.38 6.26
C LEU A 36 5.84 15.29 5.04
N ILE A 37 6.00 16.58 5.29
CA ILE A 37 6.16 17.60 4.26
C ILE A 37 7.57 18.21 4.38
N SER A 38 8.27 18.31 3.26
CA SER A 38 9.52 19.04 3.14
C SER A 38 9.39 20.22 2.18
N ARG A 39 9.89 21.39 2.60
CA ARG A 39 10.04 22.57 1.73
C ARG A 39 11.50 22.82 1.33
N ALA A 40 12.36 21.85 1.67
CA ALA A 40 13.80 21.97 1.53
C ALA A 40 14.39 21.23 0.32
N ILE A 41 13.59 20.36 -0.34
CA ILE A 41 14.11 19.42 -1.32
C ILE A 41 13.71 19.74 -2.77
N LEU A 42 12.50 20.24 -3.02
CA LEU A 42 11.94 20.36 -4.37
C LEU A 42 11.32 21.74 -4.61
N CYS A 43 11.44 22.26 -5.83
CA CYS A 43 10.74 23.46 -6.24
C CYS A 43 9.43 23.10 -6.96
N GLU A 44 8.49 24.06 -7.04
CA GLU A 44 7.15 23.89 -7.61
C GLU A 44 7.19 23.40 -9.06
N GLU A 45 8.09 23.93 -9.88
CA GLU A 45 8.26 23.56 -11.28
C GLU A 45 8.74 22.10 -11.45
N CYS A 46 9.73 21.69 -10.65
CA CYS A 46 10.28 20.34 -10.71
C CYS A 46 9.34 19.31 -10.06
N GLY A 47 8.61 19.66 -9.00
CA GLY A 47 7.60 18.81 -8.38
C GLY A 47 6.47 18.46 -9.33
N GLY A 48 6.05 19.41 -10.17
CA GLY A 48 5.03 19.15 -11.18
C GLY A 48 5.39 18.05 -12.19
N ALA A 49 6.69 17.81 -12.42
CA ALA A 49 7.13 16.75 -13.33
C ALA A 49 6.85 15.33 -12.79
N TYR A 50 6.78 15.16 -11.47
CA TYR A 50 6.51 13.85 -10.85
C TYR A 50 5.01 13.56 -10.61
N SER A 51 4.13 14.55 -10.79
CA SER A 51 2.71 14.44 -10.41
C SER A 51 1.96 13.28 -11.07
N LYS A 52 2.35 12.86 -12.29
CA LYS A 52 1.75 11.71 -12.96
C LYS A 52 2.16 10.38 -12.29
N ASP A 53 3.45 10.24 -11.99
CA ASP A 53 3.97 9.03 -11.33
C ASP A 53 3.41 8.92 -9.91
N ASP A 54 3.33 10.03 -9.18
CA ASP A 54 2.71 10.12 -7.86
C ASP A 54 1.24 9.71 -7.88
N ALA A 55 0.49 10.18 -8.88
CA ALA A 55 -0.91 9.82 -9.04
C ALA A 55 -1.09 8.33 -9.36
N ASN A 56 -0.22 7.75 -10.18
CA ASN A 56 -0.26 6.33 -10.51
C ASN A 56 0.08 5.47 -9.30
N PHE A 57 1.14 5.83 -8.56
CA PHE A 57 1.49 5.16 -7.32
C PHE A 57 0.35 5.20 -6.29
N CYS A 58 -0.26 6.36 -6.07
CA CYS A 58 -1.39 6.49 -5.16
C CYS A 58 -2.60 5.63 -5.56
N LYS A 59 -2.83 5.42 -6.86
CA LYS A 59 -3.91 4.55 -7.34
C LYS A 59 -3.75 3.10 -6.89
N ILE A 60 -2.52 2.60 -6.74
CA ILE A 60 -2.24 1.25 -6.25
C ILE A 60 -2.82 1.07 -4.85
N PHE A 61 -2.69 2.09 -4.00
CA PHE A 61 -3.15 2.05 -2.60
C PHE A 61 -4.57 2.60 -2.39
N ALA A 62 -5.21 3.09 -3.44
CA ALA A 62 -6.55 3.67 -3.32
C ALA A 62 -7.56 2.74 -2.63
N PRO A 63 -7.59 1.42 -2.89
CA PRO A 63 -8.50 0.51 -2.20
C PRO A 63 -8.24 0.40 -0.70
N PHE A 64 -6.97 0.45 -0.25
CA PHE A 64 -6.62 0.48 1.17
C PHE A 64 -7.13 1.76 1.82
N VAL A 65 -6.91 2.90 1.16
CA VAL A 65 -7.40 4.21 1.64
C VAL A 65 -8.92 4.22 1.72
N VAL A 66 -9.62 3.66 0.72
CA VAL A 66 -11.07 3.56 0.73
C VAL A 66 -11.58 2.64 1.84
N ALA A 67 -10.98 1.46 1.98
CA ALA A 67 -11.35 0.48 3.00
C ALA A 67 -11.28 1.04 4.42
N LEU A 68 -10.25 1.84 4.69
CA LEU A 68 -9.95 2.38 6.02
C LEU A 68 -10.39 3.84 6.20
N SER A 69 -11.05 4.45 5.20
CA SER A 69 -11.33 5.90 5.15
C SER A 69 -12.09 6.44 6.35
N ASP A 70 -12.96 5.62 6.97
CA ASP A 70 -13.75 6.03 8.13
C ASP A 70 -12.91 6.08 9.43
N ARG A 71 -11.72 5.47 9.41
CA ARG A 71 -10.82 5.38 10.56
C ARG A 71 -9.53 6.15 10.39
N MET A 72 -9.11 6.37 9.14
CA MET A 72 -7.85 7.05 8.83
C MET A 72 -7.92 8.55 9.07
N ILE A 73 -6.75 9.13 9.34
CA ILE A 73 -6.56 10.58 9.32
C ILE A 73 -6.99 11.16 7.96
N PRO A 74 -7.57 12.36 7.92
CA PRO A 74 -7.98 12.99 6.66
C PRO A 74 -6.77 13.33 5.78
N ALA A 75 -6.98 13.43 4.46
CA ALA A 75 -6.02 14.05 3.56
C ALA A 75 -5.95 15.56 3.83
N ASP A 76 -4.80 16.20 3.49
CA ASP A 76 -4.61 17.65 3.71
C ASP A 76 -5.42 18.50 2.74
N HIS A 77 -5.68 17.99 1.55
CA HIS A 77 -6.41 18.70 0.50
C HIS A 77 -7.69 17.97 0.14
N GLY A 78 -8.79 18.56 0.55
CA GLY A 78 -10.13 18.15 0.13
C GLY A 78 -10.75 16.97 0.90
N LYS A 79 -12.05 16.91 0.85
CA LYS A 79 -12.82 15.75 1.32
C LYS A 79 -12.61 14.62 0.32
N THR A 80 -11.78 13.66 0.67
CA THR A 80 -11.84 12.38 -0.04
C THR A 80 -13.22 11.81 0.20
N ASP A 81 -13.92 11.49 -0.87
CA ASP A 81 -15.20 10.80 -0.83
C ASP A 81 -14.96 9.39 -0.29
N GLY A 82 -14.78 9.30 1.04
CA GLY A 82 -14.48 8.07 1.76
C GLY A 82 -15.53 6.97 1.61
N ASN A 83 -16.66 7.30 0.95
CA ASN A 83 -17.76 6.39 0.70
C ASN A 83 -17.85 5.96 -0.77
N THR A 84 -16.81 6.18 -1.55
CA THR A 84 -16.78 5.82 -2.96
C THR A 84 -15.87 4.62 -3.19
N LEU A 85 -16.43 3.52 -3.66
CA LEU A 85 -15.69 2.34 -4.10
C LEU A 85 -15.54 2.36 -5.62
N LYS A 86 -14.39 1.93 -6.12
CA LYS A 86 -14.13 1.76 -7.55
C LYS A 86 -14.05 0.29 -7.89
N GLY A 87 -14.62 -0.09 -9.00
CA GLY A 87 -14.61 -1.46 -9.46
C GLY A 87 -14.96 -1.56 -10.93
N SER A 88 -15.31 -2.76 -11.39
CA SER A 88 -15.81 -3.00 -12.73
C SER A 88 -16.97 -3.98 -12.70
N ILE A 89 -17.92 -3.83 -13.63
CA ILE A 89 -19.00 -4.80 -13.85
C ILE A 89 -18.63 -5.68 -15.01
N PHE A 90 -18.77 -7.00 -14.80
CA PHE A 90 -18.54 -8.05 -15.79
C PHE A 90 -19.84 -8.79 -16.07
N LYS A 91 -19.95 -9.33 -17.28
CA LYS A 91 -21.12 -10.13 -17.68
C LYS A 91 -21.16 -11.52 -17.02
N THR A 92 -20.04 -12.00 -16.53
CA THR A 92 -19.88 -13.32 -15.89
C THR A 92 -19.23 -13.20 -14.54
N SER A 93 -19.50 -14.15 -13.63
CA SER A 93 -18.81 -14.28 -12.35
C SER A 93 -17.43 -14.93 -12.45
N ASP A 94 -17.15 -15.65 -13.53
CA ASP A 94 -15.86 -16.28 -13.84
C ASP A 94 -14.99 -15.28 -14.61
N VAL A 95 -14.52 -14.25 -13.90
CA VAL A 95 -13.69 -13.19 -14.48
C VAL A 95 -12.24 -13.67 -14.56
N LYS A 96 -11.69 -13.61 -15.78
CA LYS A 96 -10.31 -13.97 -16.09
C LYS A 96 -9.45 -12.73 -16.32
N GLU A 97 -8.15 -12.93 -16.22
CA GLU A 97 -7.20 -11.91 -16.60
C GLU A 97 -7.38 -11.54 -18.08
N GLY A 98 -7.51 -10.22 -18.33
CA GLY A 98 -7.76 -9.70 -19.67
C GLY A 98 -9.24 -9.48 -20.02
N ASP A 99 -10.18 -9.90 -19.20
CA ASP A 99 -11.59 -9.60 -19.42
C ASP A 99 -11.86 -8.11 -19.27
N GLU A 100 -12.56 -7.54 -20.25
CA GLU A 100 -12.98 -6.14 -20.21
C GLU A 100 -14.26 -5.99 -19.38
N GLY A 101 -14.18 -5.20 -18.32
CA GLY A 101 -15.31 -4.80 -17.49
C GLY A 101 -15.65 -3.32 -17.66
N ILE A 102 -16.91 -2.98 -17.38
CA ILE A 102 -17.35 -1.58 -17.32
C ILE A 102 -16.86 -0.98 -16.02
N GLU A 103 -15.96 0.00 -16.10
CA GLU A 103 -15.48 0.71 -14.90
C GLU A 103 -16.60 1.46 -14.21
N VAL A 104 -16.71 1.27 -12.91
CA VAL A 104 -17.78 1.83 -12.09
C VAL A 104 -17.28 2.48 -10.83
N THR A 105 -18.10 3.39 -10.32
CA THR A 105 -17.95 3.98 -9.00
C THR A 105 -19.22 3.67 -8.20
N ALA A 106 -19.05 3.05 -7.07
CA ALA A 106 -20.16 2.76 -6.16
C ALA A 106 -20.21 3.75 -5.01
N LYS A 107 -21.39 4.33 -4.77
CA LYS A 107 -21.60 5.31 -3.72
C LYS A 107 -23.06 5.26 -3.25
N ASN A 108 -23.26 5.18 -1.93
CA ASN A 108 -24.58 5.18 -1.31
C ASN A 108 -25.56 4.14 -1.88
N GLY A 109 -25.04 2.96 -2.22
CA GLY A 109 -25.83 1.87 -2.80
C GLY A 109 -26.08 1.96 -4.31
N GLU A 110 -25.68 3.04 -4.98
CA GLU A 110 -25.74 3.18 -6.43
C GLU A 110 -24.39 2.78 -7.07
N VAL A 111 -24.42 2.06 -8.17
CA VAL A 111 -23.26 1.70 -9.00
C VAL A 111 -23.32 2.51 -10.29
N ILE A 112 -22.42 3.45 -10.44
CA ILE A 112 -22.43 4.45 -11.51
C ILE A 112 -21.26 4.20 -12.46
N PRO A 113 -21.46 4.11 -13.79
CA PRO A 113 -20.35 3.96 -14.72
C PRO A 113 -19.44 5.17 -14.71
N VAL A 114 -18.12 4.93 -14.73
CA VAL A 114 -17.11 6.00 -14.81
C VAL A 114 -17.19 6.70 -16.17
N GLN A 115 -17.31 5.93 -17.23
CA GLN A 115 -17.57 6.45 -18.56
C GLN A 115 -19.02 6.13 -18.97
N PRO A 116 -19.76 7.13 -19.48
CA PRO A 116 -21.08 6.87 -20.02
C PRO A 116 -21.03 5.89 -21.18
N PHE A 117 -22.03 5.04 -21.31
CA PHE A 117 -22.22 4.15 -22.45
C PHE A 117 -23.70 3.94 -22.75
N TYR A 118 -24.00 3.30 -23.85
CA TYR A 118 -25.38 2.96 -24.24
C TYR A 118 -25.46 1.56 -24.85
N THR A 119 -26.65 0.99 -24.81
CA THR A 119 -27.00 -0.23 -25.53
C THR A 119 -28.23 0.04 -26.40
N ILE A 120 -28.32 -0.64 -27.53
CA ILE A 120 -29.50 -0.55 -28.44
C ILE A 120 -30.12 -1.92 -28.54
N GLU A 121 -31.40 -2.01 -28.22
CA GLU A 121 -32.22 -3.21 -28.39
C GLU A 121 -33.51 -2.85 -29.16
N GLY A 122 -33.57 -3.23 -30.44
CA GLY A 122 -34.67 -2.85 -31.32
C GLY A 122 -34.81 -1.33 -31.47
N ASN A 123 -35.94 -0.76 -31.03
CA ASN A 123 -36.19 0.66 -31.04
C ASN A 123 -35.94 1.36 -29.69
N LYS A 124 -35.24 0.69 -28.78
CA LYS A 124 -34.93 1.19 -27.46
C LYS A 124 -33.44 1.46 -27.31
N ILE A 125 -33.11 2.60 -26.73
CA ILE A 125 -31.75 2.92 -26.28
C ILE A 125 -31.74 3.07 -24.77
N ASP A 126 -30.96 2.22 -24.10
CA ASP A 126 -30.65 2.38 -22.69
C ASP A 126 -29.33 3.14 -22.52
N VAL A 127 -29.39 4.27 -21.85
CA VAL A 127 -28.23 5.16 -21.63
C VAL A 127 -27.81 5.07 -20.16
N TYR A 128 -26.58 4.73 -19.94
CA TYR A 128 -25.98 4.52 -18.61
C TYR A 128 -24.95 5.62 -18.32
N ALA A 129 -25.23 6.49 -17.37
CA ALA A 129 -24.36 7.59 -17.00
C ALA A 129 -24.70 8.16 -15.63
N GLY A 130 -23.75 8.75 -14.95
CA GLY A 130 -24.01 9.53 -13.73
C GLY A 130 -24.94 10.72 -14.00
N LYS A 131 -25.84 11.03 -13.05
CA LYS A 131 -26.89 12.08 -13.15
C LYS A 131 -26.42 13.39 -13.80
N LYS A 132 -25.21 13.84 -13.47
CA LYS A 132 -24.65 15.08 -13.99
C LYS A 132 -24.16 14.98 -15.45
N ARG A 133 -23.86 13.78 -15.94
CA ARG A 133 -23.30 13.54 -17.28
C ARG A 133 -24.33 13.11 -18.32
N ILE A 134 -25.49 12.63 -17.92
CA ILE A 134 -26.52 12.12 -18.83
C ILE A 134 -26.89 13.14 -19.93
N LYS A 135 -27.17 14.40 -19.56
CA LYS A 135 -27.57 15.42 -20.52
C LYS A 135 -26.52 15.70 -21.61
N ASP A 136 -25.26 15.73 -21.20
CA ASP A 136 -24.17 16.00 -22.14
C ASP A 136 -23.87 14.77 -22.99
N TYR A 137 -23.98 13.58 -22.39
CA TYR A 137 -23.80 12.34 -23.13
C TYR A 137 -24.87 12.10 -24.19
N LEU A 138 -26.13 12.46 -23.92
CA LEU A 138 -27.21 12.41 -24.92
C LEU A 138 -26.92 13.27 -26.15
N LYS A 139 -26.26 14.44 -26.00
CA LYS A 139 -25.82 15.26 -27.14
C LYS A 139 -24.75 14.53 -27.97
N VAL A 140 -23.81 13.88 -27.31
CA VAL A 140 -22.76 13.07 -27.97
C VAL A 140 -23.41 11.90 -28.71
N LEU A 141 -24.30 11.17 -28.08
CA LEU A 141 -25.03 10.05 -28.68
C LEU A 141 -25.86 10.48 -29.88
N THR A 142 -26.57 11.63 -29.79
CA THR A 142 -27.32 12.18 -30.92
C THR A 142 -26.43 12.41 -32.14
N LYS A 143 -25.24 12.95 -31.92
CA LYS A 143 -24.25 13.18 -32.97
C LYS A 143 -23.72 11.86 -33.54
N GLU A 144 -23.35 10.92 -32.67
CA GLU A 144 -22.85 9.62 -33.12
C GLU A 144 -23.84 8.85 -33.99
N LEU A 145 -25.15 8.89 -33.64
CA LEU A 145 -26.21 8.26 -34.42
C LEU A 145 -26.37 8.97 -35.75
N ALA A 146 -26.37 10.31 -35.77
CA ALA A 146 -26.45 11.08 -36.99
C ALA A 146 -25.27 10.83 -37.95
N ASP A 147 -24.06 10.72 -37.44
CA ASP A 147 -22.85 10.38 -38.20
C ASP A 147 -22.91 8.96 -38.78
N LYS A 148 -23.69 8.06 -38.18
CA LYS A 148 -23.99 6.71 -38.68
C LYS A 148 -25.22 6.66 -39.63
N GLY A 149 -25.83 7.78 -39.91
CA GLY A 149 -27.02 7.89 -40.76
C GLY A 149 -28.32 7.53 -40.07
N ASP A 150 -28.32 7.51 -38.75
CA ASP A 150 -29.50 7.22 -37.95
C ASP A 150 -29.97 8.42 -37.15
N ASN A 151 -31.21 8.37 -36.63
CA ASN A 151 -31.83 9.47 -35.89
C ASN A 151 -32.28 9.02 -34.50
N ILE A 152 -31.78 9.68 -33.45
CA ILE A 152 -32.14 9.40 -32.10
C ILE A 152 -33.67 9.47 -31.84
N ALA A 153 -34.40 10.24 -32.64
CA ALA A 153 -35.87 10.32 -32.55
C ALA A 153 -36.60 9.04 -32.93
N ASN A 154 -35.92 8.07 -33.57
CA ASN A 154 -36.47 6.75 -33.88
C ASN A 154 -36.47 5.81 -32.69
N TYR A 155 -35.91 6.23 -31.57
CA TYR A 155 -35.71 5.39 -30.41
C TYR A 155 -36.44 5.91 -29.17
N THR A 156 -36.91 4.98 -28.36
CA THR A 156 -37.29 5.27 -26.97
C THR A 156 -36.04 5.25 -26.10
N ILE A 157 -35.77 6.35 -25.40
CA ILE A 157 -34.58 6.49 -24.56
C ILE A 157 -34.93 6.27 -23.10
N GLU A 158 -34.30 5.26 -22.49
CA GLU A 158 -34.31 5.06 -21.03
C GLU A 158 -32.96 5.47 -20.44
N GLN A 159 -33.01 6.16 -19.30
CA GLN A 159 -31.80 6.68 -18.63
C GLN A 159 -31.60 5.95 -17.31
N HIS A 160 -30.43 5.37 -17.17
CA HIS A 160 -30.03 4.61 -16.00
C HIS A 160 -28.84 5.26 -15.32
N THR A 161 -28.97 5.56 -14.04
CA THR A 161 -27.87 6.09 -13.21
C THR A 161 -27.23 5.02 -12.36
N ASP A 162 -27.91 3.91 -12.16
CA ASP A 162 -27.47 2.75 -11.38
C ASP A 162 -27.44 1.51 -12.28
N ILE A 163 -26.30 0.84 -12.34
CA ILE A 163 -26.08 -0.33 -13.18
C ILE A 163 -25.79 -1.60 -12.37
N HIS A 164 -26.10 -1.61 -11.08
CA HIS A 164 -25.81 -2.76 -10.22
C HIS A 164 -26.44 -4.08 -10.69
N ASN A 165 -27.51 -4.04 -11.47
CA ASN A 165 -28.19 -5.23 -11.98
C ASN A 165 -27.65 -5.70 -13.36
N GLN A 166 -26.66 -5.01 -13.94
CA GLN A 166 -26.17 -5.30 -15.30
C GLN A 166 -25.11 -6.38 -15.36
N GLY A 167 -24.73 -6.99 -14.23
CA GLY A 167 -23.74 -8.05 -14.17
C GLY A 167 -23.15 -8.25 -12.78
N TYR A 168 -21.97 -8.83 -12.78
CA TYR A 168 -21.22 -9.11 -11.56
C TYR A 168 -20.26 -7.97 -11.26
N LEU A 169 -20.40 -7.37 -10.10
CA LEU A 169 -19.52 -6.31 -9.65
C LEU A 169 -18.24 -6.89 -9.07
N ALA A 170 -17.12 -6.49 -9.63
CA ALA A 170 -15.81 -6.83 -9.14
C ALA A 170 -15.10 -5.59 -8.62
N TYR A 171 -14.49 -5.69 -7.46
CA TYR A 171 -13.60 -4.69 -6.92
C TYR A 171 -12.16 -5.14 -7.05
N TYR A 172 -11.31 -4.21 -7.49
CA TYR A 172 -9.88 -4.44 -7.60
C TYR A 172 -9.15 -3.68 -6.51
N PHE A 173 -8.23 -4.33 -5.85
CA PHE A 173 -7.26 -3.64 -5.01
C PHE A 173 -6.14 -3.02 -5.85
N SER A 174 -5.76 -3.63 -6.95
CA SER A 174 -4.95 -2.97 -7.97
C SER A 174 -5.20 -3.58 -9.35
N LYS A 175 -5.00 -2.77 -10.39
CA LYS A 175 -4.84 -3.30 -11.75
C LYS A 175 -3.35 -3.53 -11.97
N GLY A 176 -2.93 -4.74 -12.03
CA GLY A 176 -1.55 -5.09 -12.27
C GLY A 176 -1.08 -6.13 -11.27
N ASN A 177 -0.55 -7.17 -11.81
CA ASN A 177 -0.27 -8.39 -11.06
C ASN A 177 1.16 -8.45 -10.57
N ASP A 178 1.99 -7.48 -10.94
CA ASP A 178 3.39 -7.48 -10.55
C ASP A 178 3.59 -6.61 -9.32
N ASN A 179 4.06 -7.26 -8.26
CA ASN A 179 4.48 -6.62 -7.03
C ASN A 179 5.57 -5.57 -7.27
N PHE A 180 6.23 -5.67 -8.40
CA PHE A 180 7.30 -4.81 -8.87
C PHE A 180 6.93 -4.09 -10.16
N ASN A 181 5.67 -3.75 -10.36
CA ASN A 181 5.32 -2.92 -11.49
C ASN A 181 6.05 -1.57 -11.41
N GLU A 182 6.27 -0.94 -12.54
CA GLU A 182 7.05 0.28 -12.64
C GLU A 182 6.50 1.42 -11.78
N ASP A 183 5.18 1.58 -11.72
CA ASP A 183 4.56 2.64 -10.91
C ASP A 183 4.80 2.41 -9.40
N PHE A 184 4.75 1.16 -8.94
CA PHE A 184 5.08 0.81 -7.56
C PHE A 184 6.55 1.08 -7.25
N LYS A 185 7.47 0.61 -8.09
CA LYS A 185 8.90 0.85 -7.95
C LYS A 185 9.22 2.35 -7.91
N LYS A 186 8.69 3.12 -8.86
CA LYS A 186 8.90 4.57 -8.93
C LYS A 186 8.48 5.28 -7.64
N GLY A 187 7.29 4.99 -7.14
CA GLY A 187 6.82 5.62 -5.91
C GLY A 187 7.66 5.29 -4.69
N MET A 188 8.02 4.01 -4.50
CA MET A 188 8.86 3.57 -3.38
C MET A 188 10.27 4.22 -3.43
N VAL A 189 10.90 4.23 -4.62
CA VAL A 189 12.22 4.84 -4.83
C VAL A 189 12.17 6.35 -4.62
N LYS A 190 11.13 7.03 -5.12
CA LYS A 190 10.94 8.48 -4.90
C LYS A 190 10.83 8.79 -3.41
N ILE A 191 9.98 8.09 -2.67
CA ILE A 191 9.81 8.28 -1.22
C ILE A 191 11.14 8.14 -0.49
N ALA A 192 11.91 7.07 -0.78
CA ALA A 192 13.21 6.82 -0.17
C ALA A 192 14.22 7.94 -0.47
N THR A 193 14.29 8.35 -1.74
CA THR A 193 15.20 9.41 -2.20
C THR A 193 14.86 10.74 -1.53
N GLU A 194 13.60 11.12 -1.51
CA GLU A 194 13.16 12.39 -0.92
C GLU A 194 13.28 12.39 0.61
N TYR A 195 13.12 11.23 1.25
CA TYR A 195 13.36 11.12 2.68
C TYR A 195 14.84 11.30 3.03
N ALA A 196 15.75 10.71 2.25
CA ALA A 196 17.19 10.92 2.44
C ALA A 196 17.59 12.41 2.27
N LEU A 197 17.09 13.07 1.23
CA LEU A 197 17.28 14.50 1.01
C LEU A 197 16.70 15.35 2.15
N HIS A 198 15.55 14.97 2.69
CA HIS A 198 14.94 15.62 3.85
C HIS A 198 15.79 15.51 5.11
N CYS A 199 16.41 14.36 5.33
CA CYS A 199 17.35 14.10 6.42
C CYS A 199 18.71 14.79 6.21
N GLY A 200 18.90 15.52 5.10
CA GLY A 200 20.11 16.33 4.86
C GLY A 200 21.21 15.63 4.07
N ILE A 201 20.93 14.46 3.48
CA ILE A 201 21.88 13.81 2.58
C ILE A 201 21.96 14.60 1.27
N ASP A 202 23.17 14.93 0.86
CA ASP A 202 23.41 15.61 -0.42
C ASP A 202 23.05 14.67 -1.59
N ARG A 203 22.44 15.24 -2.64
CA ARG A 203 22.01 14.49 -3.83
C ARG A 203 23.15 13.75 -4.54
N GLU A 204 24.37 14.30 -4.45
CA GLU A 204 25.58 13.71 -5.00
C GLU A 204 25.98 12.40 -4.31
N LEU A 205 25.51 12.20 -3.07
CA LEU A 205 25.73 10.97 -2.29
C LEU A 205 24.64 9.92 -2.52
N LEU A 206 23.60 10.21 -3.30
CA LEU A 206 22.52 9.27 -3.60
C LEU A 206 22.75 8.55 -4.94
N THR A 207 23.95 8.01 -5.11
CA THR A 207 24.51 7.50 -6.38
C THR A 207 23.72 6.35 -6.99
N GLU A 208 22.98 5.56 -6.20
CA GLU A 208 22.20 4.41 -6.69
C GLU A 208 20.77 4.80 -7.12
N VAL A 209 20.33 6.04 -6.85
CA VAL A 209 18.97 6.47 -7.15
C VAL A 209 18.90 7.84 -7.86
N ILE A 210 20.00 8.57 -7.95
CA ILE A 210 20.07 9.86 -8.66
C ILE A 210 21.13 9.79 -9.75
N SER A 211 20.75 10.23 -10.96
CA SER A 211 21.65 10.54 -12.06
C SER A 211 21.69 12.04 -12.29
N ILE A 212 22.88 12.60 -12.50
CA ILE A 212 23.10 14.04 -12.74
C ILE A 212 23.67 14.21 -14.15
N ASP A 213 23.01 14.99 -14.97
CA ASP A 213 23.43 15.28 -16.34
C ASP A 213 24.61 16.29 -16.41
N ASP A 214 25.18 16.47 -17.58
CA ASP A 214 26.30 17.40 -17.85
C ASP A 214 25.95 18.88 -17.54
N LYS A 215 24.67 19.20 -17.41
CA LYS A 215 24.18 20.52 -17.05
C LYS A 215 23.91 20.69 -15.55
N GLY A 216 24.19 19.65 -14.77
CA GLY A 216 23.99 19.61 -13.33
C GLY A 216 22.52 19.42 -12.91
N LYS A 217 21.63 19.02 -13.83
CA LYS A 217 20.26 18.66 -13.51
C LYS A 217 20.22 17.21 -13.03
N ALA A 218 19.63 16.99 -11.87
CA ALA A 218 19.45 15.67 -11.30
C ALA A 218 18.07 15.10 -11.68
N MET A 219 18.00 13.79 -11.80
CA MET A 219 16.77 13.02 -11.98
C MET A 219 16.85 11.73 -11.17
N ILE A 220 15.71 11.24 -10.69
CA ILE A 220 15.65 9.92 -10.10
C ILE A 220 15.83 8.89 -11.22
N ASP A 221 16.82 8.02 -11.04
CA ASP A 221 17.16 6.95 -11.98
C ASP A 221 16.48 5.66 -11.53
N TYR A 222 15.26 5.47 -11.98
CA TYR A 222 14.46 4.30 -11.60
C TYR A 222 15.02 2.99 -12.18
N ASP A 223 15.74 3.04 -13.29
CA ASP A 223 16.32 1.85 -13.92
C ASP A 223 17.47 1.31 -13.08
N LYS A 224 18.33 2.20 -12.58
CA LYS A 224 19.45 1.87 -11.70
C LYS A 224 19.01 1.44 -10.31
N ALA A 225 17.94 2.08 -9.79
CA ALA A 225 17.47 1.91 -8.43
C ALA A 225 17.13 0.44 -8.11
N LYS A 226 17.60 -0.03 -6.94
CA LYS A 226 17.31 -1.38 -6.41
C LYS A 226 16.25 -1.28 -5.34
N LEU A 227 15.10 -1.89 -5.59
CA LEU A 227 14.02 -2.07 -4.62
C LEU A 227 14.06 -3.52 -4.12
N ILE A 228 14.38 -3.68 -2.84
CA ILE A 228 14.64 -4.99 -2.22
C ILE A 228 13.49 -5.31 -1.27
N PRO A 229 12.70 -6.36 -1.51
CA PRO A 229 11.65 -6.77 -0.58
C PRO A 229 12.22 -7.14 0.78
N PHE A 230 11.56 -6.70 1.84
CA PHE A 230 11.82 -7.23 3.17
C PHE A 230 11.23 -8.62 3.30
N ILE A 231 12.08 -9.58 3.60
CA ILE A 231 11.70 -10.95 3.96
C ILE A 231 12.30 -11.21 5.33
N PRO A 232 11.51 -11.65 6.32
CA PRO A 232 12.03 -11.95 7.65
C PRO A 232 12.88 -13.23 7.58
N THR A 233 14.20 -13.06 7.40
CA THR A 233 15.17 -14.15 7.24
C THR A 233 16.07 -14.34 8.46
N THR A 234 15.87 -13.53 9.50
CA THR A 234 16.67 -13.59 10.71
C THR A 234 15.79 -13.71 11.96
N LEU A 235 16.38 -14.16 13.06
CA LEU A 235 15.72 -14.13 14.36
C LEU A 235 15.18 -12.73 14.69
N PHE A 236 15.94 -11.68 14.38
CA PHE A 236 15.53 -10.30 14.68
C PHE A 236 14.34 -9.85 13.84
N ASP A 237 14.30 -10.22 12.58
CA ASP A 237 13.17 -9.94 11.70
C ASP A 237 11.88 -10.64 12.18
N ILE A 238 12.02 -11.89 12.60
CA ILE A 238 10.93 -12.71 13.11
C ILE A 238 10.37 -12.13 14.40
N LEU A 239 11.24 -11.75 15.32
CA LEU A 239 10.83 -11.11 16.57
C LEU A 239 10.18 -9.75 16.33
N TYR A 240 10.69 -8.96 15.38
CA TYR A 240 10.06 -7.72 14.97
C TYR A 240 8.63 -7.95 14.46
N GLU A 241 8.43 -8.91 13.57
CA GLU A 241 7.11 -9.22 13.03
C GLU A 241 6.15 -9.76 14.10
N ASP A 242 6.63 -10.61 15.00
CA ASP A 242 5.82 -11.19 16.08
C ASP A 242 5.39 -10.13 17.11
N HIS A 243 6.31 -9.25 17.51
CA HIS A 243 6.05 -8.25 18.55
C HIS A 243 5.48 -6.94 18.01
N ARG A 244 5.32 -6.81 16.71
CA ARG A 244 4.88 -5.59 16.05
C ARG A 244 3.55 -5.05 16.58
N TYR A 245 2.63 -5.93 16.96
CA TYR A 245 1.34 -5.57 17.54
C TYR A 245 1.47 -4.81 18.87
N LEU A 246 2.59 -4.94 19.58
CA LEU A 246 2.86 -4.19 20.81
C LEU A 246 3.13 -2.70 20.52
N PHE A 247 3.61 -2.40 19.33
CA PHE A 247 3.98 -1.03 18.94
C PHE A 247 2.91 -0.37 18.09
N GLU A 248 2.22 -1.13 17.29
CA GLU A 248 1.18 -0.67 16.38
C GLU A 248 -0.20 -0.98 16.96
N ASP A 249 -0.65 -0.13 17.85
CA ASP A 249 -2.03 -0.19 18.35
C ASP A 249 -3.00 0.20 17.25
N GLY A 250 -3.52 -0.79 16.58
CA GLY A 250 -4.41 -0.62 15.42
C GLY A 250 -3.66 -0.25 14.14
N TYR A 251 -3.39 -1.25 13.33
CA TYR A 251 -2.90 -1.05 11.97
C TYR A 251 -3.87 -0.21 11.14
N PRO A 252 -3.39 0.49 10.09
CA PRO A 252 -2.02 0.57 9.60
C PRO A 252 -1.24 1.80 10.08
N SER A 253 0.07 1.71 9.86
CA SER A 253 1.01 2.83 9.98
C SER A 253 1.93 2.92 8.76
N ASN A 254 2.63 4.03 8.62
CA ASN A 254 3.75 4.18 7.69
C ASN A 254 5.02 4.41 8.48
N MET A 255 6.13 3.80 8.04
CA MET A 255 7.44 4.00 8.62
C MET A 255 8.50 4.16 7.53
N LEU A 256 9.43 5.06 7.75
CA LEU A 256 10.65 5.23 6.96
C LEU A 256 11.83 5.18 7.91
N LYS A 257 12.88 4.46 7.56
CA LYS A 257 14.13 4.46 8.31
C LYS A 257 15.30 4.59 7.34
N LEU A 258 16.03 5.69 7.47
CA LEU A 258 17.27 5.93 6.76
C LEU A 258 18.43 5.49 7.65
N PHE A 259 19.30 4.63 7.16
CA PHE A 259 20.42 4.11 7.95
C PHE A 259 21.61 3.74 7.10
N THR A 260 22.78 3.87 7.70
CA THR A 260 24.04 3.32 7.17
C THR A 260 24.28 1.92 7.73
N SER A 261 24.93 1.06 6.94
CA SER A 261 25.31 -0.28 7.35
C SER A 261 26.70 -0.60 6.80
N LYS A 262 27.60 -1.06 7.67
CA LYS A 262 28.97 -1.47 7.31
C LYS A 262 28.95 -2.93 6.90
N TYR A 263 29.73 -3.25 5.88
CA TYR A 263 29.80 -4.59 5.31
C TYR A 263 31.18 -5.21 5.47
N ASN A 264 31.27 -6.53 5.36
CA ASN A 264 32.53 -7.29 5.43
C ASN A 264 33.49 -6.97 4.29
N ASP A 265 33.03 -6.36 3.21
CA ASP A 265 33.84 -5.85 2.10
C ASP A 265 34.53 -4.50 2.42
N GLY A 266 34.31 -3.98 3.61
CA GLY A 266 34.82 -2.69 4.09
C GLY A 266 34.04 -1.47 3.65
N LYS A 267 33.00 -1.66 2.85
CA LYS A 267 32.11 -0.56 2.40
C LYS A 267 31.04 -0.23 3.41
N THR A 268 30.65 1.02 3.43
CA THR A 268 29.44 1.46 4.11
C THR A 268 28.35 1.69 3.06
N ARG A 269 27.18 1.14 3.27
CA ARG A 269 26.03 1.33 2.38
C ARG A 269 24.98 2.16 3.05
N LEU A 270 24.29 3.00 2.25
CA LEU A 270 23.17 3.80 2.70
C LEU A 270 21.86 3.21 2.18
N TYR A 271 20.94 2.90 3.09
CA TYR A 271 19.62 2.34 2.78
C TYR A 271 18.50 3.18 3.35
N CYS A 272 17.37 3.13 2.67
CA CYS A 272 16.09 3.52 3.26
C CYS A 272 15.19 2.27 3.35
N TYR A 273 14.73 1.94 4.55
CA TYR A 273 13.66 0.99 4.78
C TYR A 273 12.33 1.73 4.73
N LEU A 274 11.39 1.17 3.98
CA LEU A 274 10.03 1.69 3.85
C LEU A 274 9.05 0.62 4.30
N ASP A 275 8.08 1.02 5.09
CA ASP A 275 6.96 0.19 5.48
C ASP A 275 5.67 1.00 5.31
N LEU A 276 4.93 0.74 4.25
CA LEU A 276 3.68 1.42 3.99
C LEU A 276 2.50 0.53 4.37
N PHE A 277 1.54 1.12 5.07
CA PHE A 277 0.34 0.43 5.57
C PHE A 277 0.66 -0.78 6.46
N SER A 278 1.80 -0.79 7.13
CA SER A 278 2.27 -1.95 7.91
C SER A 278 2.31 -3.27 7.11
N THR A 279 2.40 -3.19 5.81
CA THR A 279 2.25 -4.34 4.90
C THR A 279 3.30 -4.37 3.81
N PHE A 280 3.61 -3.23 3.21
CA PHE A 280 4.52 -3.13 2.06
C PHE A 280 5.90 -2.71 2.53
N GLN A 281 6.73 -3.70 2.83
CA GLN A 281 8.03 -3.54 3.47
C GLN A 281 9.15 -3.77 2.46
N TYR A 282 9.97 -2.75 2.25
CA TYR A 282 11.05 -2.77 1.26
C TYR A 282 12.26 -1.98 1.75
N TYR A 283 13.43 -2.34 1.21
CA TYR A 283 14.62 -1.51 1.26
C TYR A 283 14.87 -0.87 -0.10
N VAL A 284 15.37 0.35 -0.09
CA VAL A 284 15.96 0.99 -1.27
C VAL A 284 17.43 1.23 -0.98
N LEU A 285 18.31 0.71 -1.82
CA LEU A 285 19.74 1.02 -1.79
C LEU A 285 19.93 2.42 -2.38
N LEU A 286 20.43 3.35 -1.59
CA LEU A 286 20.65 4.75 -1.98
C LEU A 286 22.09 5.02 -2.41
N ASN A 287 23.04 4.32 -1.76
CA ASN A 287 24.46 4.38 -2.08
C ASN A 287 25.14 3.08 -1.64
N ASP A 288 25.94 2.46 -2.50
CA ASP A 288 26.62 1.19 -2.22
C ASP A 288 28.08 1.36 -1.71
N ASP A 289 28.58 2.60 -1.67
CA ASP A 289 29.89 2.98 -1.12
C ASP A 289 29.82 4.39 -0.51
N TYR A 290 29.06 4.52 0.57
CA TYR A 290 28.71 5.78 1.19
C TYR A 290 29.84 6.29 2.07
N GLU A 291 30.36 7.48 1.73
CA GLU A 291 31.47 8.14 2.44
C GLU A 291 31.01 9.24 3.44
N GLY A 292 29.70 9.41 3.62
CA GLY A 292 29.15 10.40 4.55
C GLY A 292 29.18 9.94 6.01
N GLU A 293 28.62 10.76 6.87
CA GLU A 293 28.49 10.44 8.30
C GLU A 293 27.53 9.27 8.52
N GLU A 294 27.75 8.52 9.60
CA GLU A 294 26.83 7.46 10.02
C GLU A 294 25.47 8.07 10.33
N ILE A 295 24.40 7.48 9.80
CA ILE A 295 23.03 7.98 9.96
C ILE A 295 22.08 6.87 10.38
N CYS A 296 21.12 7.21 11.23
CA CYS A 296 20.02 6.36 11.66
C CYS A 296 18.81 7.23 11.99
N GLU A 297 18.07 7.64 10.96
CA GLU A 297 16.91 8.52 11.10
C GLU A 297 15.61 7.75 10.85
N THR A 298 14.63 7.91 11.72
CA THR A 298 13.35 7.21 11.61
C THR A 298 12.19 8.20 11.61
N TYR A 299 11.26 7.96 10.71
CA TYR A 299 9.94 8.59 10.71
C TYR A 299 8.86 7.53 10.84
N ALA A 300 7.94 7.70 11.77
CA ALA A 300 6.78 6.83 11.93
C ALA A 300 5.51 7.67 11.96
N GLN A 301 4.50 7.21 11.23
CA GLN A 301 3.21 7.86 11.14
C GLN A 301 2.07 6.89 11.35
N ARG A 302 1.26 7.15 12.34
CA ARG A 302 0.00 6.48 12.58
C ARG A 302 -1.03 6.92 11.53
N LEU A 303 -1.65 6.00 10.83
CA LEU A 303 -2.73 6.31 9.87
C LEU A 303 -4.11 6.33 10.55
N ILE A 304 -4.26 5.65 11.68
CA ILE A 304 -5.46 5.67 12.51
C ILE A 304 -5.19 6.54 13.74
N PRO A 305 -5.95 7.62 13.96
CA PRO A 305 -5.59 8.63 14.97
C PRO A 305 -5.83 8.20 16.41
N LYS A 306 -6.60 7.14 16.66
CA LYS A 306 -7.00 6.71 18.00
C LYS A 306 -6.15 5.55 18.50
N GLY A 307 -5.89 5.54 19.80
CA GLY A 307 -5.14 4.53 20.53
C GLY A 307 -3.91 5.13 21.21
N GLN A 308 -3.57 4.58 22.37
CA GLN A 308 -2.30 4.84 23.04
C GLN A 308 -1.33 3.76 22.57
N ARG A 309 -0.23 4.14 21.99
CA ARG A 309 0.82 3.21 21.63
C ARG A 309 2.19 3.82 21.90
N PRO A 310 3.19 2.97 22.10
CA PRO A 310 4.57 3.43 22.07
C PRO A 310 4.91 4.15 20.76
N ASP A 311 5.92 4.98 20.76
CA ASP A 311 6.52 5.46 19.53
C ASP A 311 7.12 4.25 18.80
N VAL A 312 6.76 4.10 17.52
CA VAL A 312 7.28 3.00 16.70
C VAL A 312 8.59 3.35 15.99
N SER A 313 9.08 4.58 16.17
CA SER A 313 10.30 5.05 15.53
C SER A 313 11.52 4.19 15.85
N ASP A 314 11.56 3.62 17.03
CA ASP A 314 12.66 2.76 17.49
C ASP A 314 12.52 1.29 17.08
N TYR A 315 11.42 0.94 16.40
CA TYR A 315 11.08 -0.44 16.06
C TYR A 315 11.10 -0.68 14.55
N SER A 316 12.24 -1.03 14.04
CA SER A 316 12.42 -1.47 12.65
C SER A 316 13.30 -2.72 12.61
N PRO A 317 13.33 -3.47 11.51
CA PRO A 317 14.20 -4.66 11.38
C PRO A 317 15.70 -4.37 11.60
N LYS A 318 16.11 -3.12 11.49
CA LYS A 318 17.48 -2.67 11.77
C LYS A 318 17.70 -2.18 13.19
N ASP A 319 16.64 -2.08 13.97
CA ASP A 319 16.71 -1.68 15.35
C ASP A 319 16.67 -2.93 16.25
N LEU A 320 17.68 -3.11 17.07
CA LEU A 320 17.77 -4.23 17.99
C LEU A 320 16.90 -4.05 19.25
N SER A 321 16.18 -2.94 19.36
CA SER A 321 15.42 -2.58 20.59
C SER A 321 14.43 -3.64 21.00
N ILE A 322 13.75 -4.29 20.04
CA ILE A 322 12.79 -5.36 20.32
C ILE A 322 13.49 -6.54 21.00
N VAL A 323 14.58 -7.00 20.38
CA VAL A 323 15.35 -8.15 20.86
C VAL A 323 15.97 -7.85 22.23
N ILE A 324 16.54 -6.65 22.37
CA ILE A 324 17.13 -6.17 23.62
C ILE A 324 16.08 -6.15 24.74
N GLN A 325 14.88 -5.68 24.45
CA GLN A 325 13.78 -5.61 25.41
C GLN A 325 13.27 -7.01 25.77
N GLU A 326 13.01 -7.84 24.77
CA GLU A 326 12.45 -9.18 24.96
C GLU A 326 13.38 -10.07 25.79
N TYR A 327 14.66 -10.08 25.46
CA TYR A 327 15.65 -10.90 26.16
C TYR A 327 16.34 -10.17 27.33
N LYS A 328 15.92 -8.94 27.66
CA LYS A 328 16.46 -8.12 28.76
C LYS A 328 17.98 -7.97 28.72
N ILE A 329 18.51 -7.73 27.53
CA ILE A 329 19.95 -7.60 27.28
C ILE A 329 20.47 -6.31 27.90
N ASP A 330 21.62 -6.40 28.56
CA ASP A 330 22.31 -5.23 29.11
C ASP A 330 22.81 -4.30 28.00
N LYS A 331 22.25 -3.09 27.96
CA LYS A 331 22.58 -2.09 26.96
C LYS A 331 24.03 -1.56 27.08
N SER A 332 24.66 -1.68 28.25
CA SER A 332 26.05 -1.25 28.43
C SER A 332 27.04 -2.00 27.53
N GLY A 333 26.69 -3.23 27.16
CA GLY A 333 27.46 -4.03 26.21
C GLY A 333 27.37 -3.58 24.76
N LEU A 334 26.50 -2.63 24.44
CA LEU A 334 26.26 -2.12 23.08
C LEU A 334 26.95 -0.78 22.81
N GLU A 335 27.32 -0.07 23.86
CA GLU A 335 27.91 1.28 23.77
C GLU A 335 29.21 1.29 22.94
N GLY A 336 29.28 2.22 22.00
CA GLY A 336 30.49 2.43 21.17
C GLY A 336 30.73 1.35 20.09
N LYS A 337 29.80 0.40 19.90
CA LYS A 337 29.92 -0.69 18.92
C LYS A 337 29.24 -0.33 17.61
N SER A 338 29.82 -0.80 16.49
CA SER A 338 29.14 -0.81 15.19
C SER A 338 27.88 -1.66 15.23
N TYR A 339 27.00 -1.52 14.22
CA TYR A 339 25.78 -2.34 14.14
C TYR A 339 26.10 -3.84 14.15
N GLU A 340 27.11 -4.28 13.36
CA GLU A 340 27.54 -5.68 13.28
C GLU A 340 28.06 -6.19 14.64
N GLU A 341 28.82 -5.36 15.35
CA GLU A 341 29.31 -5.70 16.69
C GLU A 341 28.19 -5.76 17.72
N GLN A 342 27.18 -4.89 17.59
CA GLN A 342 25.98 -4.92 18.44
C GLN A 342 25.18 -6.20 18.16
N VAL A 343 24.98 -6.57 16.89
CA VAL A 343 24.31 -7.82 16.50
C VAL A 343 25.08 -9.02 17.06
N ALA A 344 26.40 -9.07 16.89
CA ALA A 344 27.21 -10.17 17.41
C ALA A 344 27.10 -10.28 18.93
N TYR A 345 27.14 -9.17 19.65
CA TYR A 345 26.95 -9.15 21.10
C TYR A 345 25.56 -9.64 21.51
N VAL A 346 24.51 -9.11 20.87
CA VAL A 346 23.13 -9.53 21.12
C VAL A 346 22.97 -11.03 20.87
N GLN A 347 23.55 -11.53 19.77
CA GLN A 347 23.53 -12.95 19.43
C GLN A 347 24.16 -13.81 20.54
N THR A 348 25.30 -13.41 21.07
CA THR A 348 25.91 -14.16 22.20
C THR A 348 25.03 -14.17 23.45
N CYS A 349 24.21 -13.13 23.66
CA CYS A 349 23.27 -13.07 24.78
C CYS A 349 22.09 -14.00 24.57
N ILE A 350 21.66 -14.26 23.33
CA ILE A 350 20.48 -15.07 23.02
C ILE A 350 20.80 -16.47 22.49
N ASP A 351 22.06 -16.85 22.31
CA ASP A 351 22.45 -18.18 21.83
C ASP A 351 21.86 -19.35 22.65
N LYS A 352 21.56 -19.11 23.90
CA LYS A 352 20.85 -20.04 24.78
C LYS A 352 19.34 -20.14 24.51
N TYR A 353 18.79 -19.25 23.67
CA TYR A 353 17.40 -19.20 23.27
C TYR A 353 17.30 -19.45 21.75
N PRO A 354 17.43 -20.70 21.29
CA PRO A 354 17.35 -21.00 19.88
C PRO A 354 15.97 -20.62 19.33
N LEU A 355 15.93 -20.15 18.09
CA LEU A 355 14.67 -19.89 17.42
C LEU A 355 13.84 -21.17 17.36
N GLN A 356 12.60 -21.09 17.80
CA GLN A 356 11.65 -22.18 17.73
C GLN A 356 10.81 -22.07 16.46
N THR A 357 10.48 -23.20 15.83
CA THR A 357 9.50 -23.25 14.73
C THR A 357 8.18 -22.59 15.12
N TYR A 358 7.82 -22.67 16.40
CA TYR A 358 6.65 -21.98 16.93
C TYR A 358 6.73 -20.46 16.81
N GLU A 359 7.87 -19.84 17.13
CA GLU A 359 8.07 -18.38 17.05
C GLU A 359 7.96 -17.88 15.61
N LEU A 360 8.59 -18.61 14.67
CA LEU A 360 8.44 -18.37 13.26
C LEU A 360 6.98 -18.45 12.81
N HIS A 361 6.26 -19.47 13.24
CA HIS A 361 4.84 -19.63 12.93
C HIS A 361 4.00 -18.46 13.46
N VAL A 362 4.29 -17.98 14.65
CA VAL A 362 3.60 -16.85 15.28
C VAL A 362 3.88 -15.56 14.48
N ALA A 363 5.12 -15.30 14.10
CA ALA A 363 5.49 -14.13 13.29
C ALA A 363 4.77 -14.10 11.93
N LEU A 364 4.75 -15.23 11.22
CA LEU A 364 4.01 -15.37 9.96
C LEU A 364 2.51 -15.21 10.14
N LYS A 365 1.95 -15.72 11.24
CA LYS A 365 0.54 -15.52 11.60
C LYS A 365 0.23 -14.04 11.80
N ARG A 366 1.08 -13.29 12.53
CA ARG A 366 0.91 -11.84 12.73
C ARG A 366 0.92 -11.06 11.42
N ALA A 367 1.86 -11.39 10.53
CA ALA A 367 1.89 -10.77 9.20
C ALA A 367 0.60 -11.02 8.41
N LEU A 368 0.05 -12.23 8.49
CA LEU A 368 -1.21 -12.58 7.84
C LEU A 368 -2.42 -11.87 8.48
N GLU A 369 -2.44 -11.71 9.80
CA GLU A 369 -3.49 -10.97 10.51
C GLU A 369 -3.60 -9.50 10.06
N ARG A 370 -2.47 -8.86 9.75
CA ARG A 370 -2.48 -7.48 9.20
C ARG A 370 -3.19 -7.39 7.86
N ILE A 371 -2.92 -8.33 6.97
CA ILE A 371 -3.58 -8.41 5.66
C ILE A 371 -5.07 -8.67 5.84
N ASN A 372 -5.45 -9.63 6.68
CA ASN A 372 -6.83 -9.96 6.99
C ASN A 372 -7.62 -8.78 7.55
N MET A 373 -6.99 -7.93 8.34
CA MET A 373 -7.63 -6.74 8.88
C MET A 373 -8.02 -5.76 7.76
N ILE A 374 -7.17 -5.59 6.75
CA ILE A 374 -7.46 -4.73 5.59
C ILE A 374 -8.62 -5.31 4.78
N VAL A 375 -8.61 -6.62 4.51
CA VAL A 375 -9.70 -7.32 3.81
C VAL A 375 -11.02 -7.18 4.59
N THR A 376 -10.98 -7.33 5.90
CA THR A 376 -12.15 -7.15 6.77
C THR A 376 -12.70 -5.73 6.68
N ALA A 377 -11.82 -4.73 6.76
CA ALA A 377 -12.22 -3.32 6.64
C ALA A 377 -12.87 -3.03 5.27
N TYR A 378 -12.32 -3.61 4.21
CA TYR A 378 -12.89 -3.49 2.86
C TYR A 378 -14.26 -4.13 2.75
N PHE A 379 -14.44 -5.32 3.29
CA PHE A 379 -15.74 -6.00 3.33
C PHE A 379 -16.79 -5.18 4.11
N ILE A 380 -16.44 -4.66 5.27
CA ILE A 380 -17.31 -3.78 6.05
C ILE A 380 -17.70 -2.55 5.24
N LYS A 381 -16.77 -1.93 4.55
CA LYS A 381 -17.03 -0.78 3.70
C LYS A 381 -18.00 -1.10 2.57
N MET A 382 -17.82 -2.25 1.95
CA MET A 382 -18.71 -2.77 0.92
C MET A 382 -20.13 -2.96 1.45
N LEU A 383 -20.28 -3.60 2.62
CA LEU A 383 -21.60 -3.79 3.25
C LEU A 383 -22.28 -2.46 3.58
N LYS A 384 -21.57 -1.52 4.18
CA LYS A 384 -22.12 -0.18 4.50
C LYS A 384 -22.58 0.56 3.23
N THR A 385 -21.94 0.30 2.10
CA THR A 385 -22.24 0.97 0.82
C THR A 385 -23.42 0.36 0.11
N PHE A 386 -23.49 -0.98 0.03
CA PHE A 386 -24.47 -1.69 -0.81
C PHE A 386 -25.65 -2.29 -0.03
N ALA A 387 -25.45 -2.63 1.22
CA ALA A 387 -26.43 -3.33 2.03
C ALA A 387 -26.50 -2.76 3.46
N PRO A 388 -26.84 -1.45 3.63
CA PRO A 388 -26.81 -0.79 4.94
C PRO A 388 -27.76 -1.44 5.96
N GLU A 389 -28.90 -1.95 5.53
CA GLU A 389 -29.85 -2.61 6.43
C GLU A 389 -29.34 -4.00 6.86
N SER A 390 -28.72 -4.74 5.95
CA SER A 390 -28.06 -6.02 6.28
C SER A 390 -26.86 -5.81 7.20
N TRP A 391 -26.14 -4.71 7.04
CA TRP A 391 -25.08 -4.29 7.96
C TRP A 391 -25.61 -4.09 9.38
N LYS A 392 -26.68 -3.31 9.54
CA LYS A 392 -27.32 -3.09 10.85
C LYS A 392 -27.84 -4.41 11.44
N ALA A 393 -28.47 -5.27 10.62
CA ALA A 393 -28.94 -6.57 11.05
C ALA A 393 -27.80 -7.51 11.51
N LEU A 394 -26.61 -7.36 10.96
CA LEU A 394 -25.40 -8.09 11.38
C LEU A 394 -24.89 -7.62 12.75
N LEU A 395 -24.98 -6.32 13.04
CA LEU A 395 -24.49 -5.73 14.30
C LEU A 395 -25.43 -5.92 15.48
N THR A 396 -26.74 -5.87 15.24
CA THR A 396 -27.76 -5.90 16.28
C THR A 396 -27.64 -7.11 17.21
N PRO A 397 -27.46 -8.36 16.74
CA PRO A 397 -27.28 -9.53 17.61
C PRO A 397 -26.01 -9.48 18.47
N LEU A 398 -25.04 -8.65 18.09
CA LEU A 398 -23.76 -8.51 18.77
C LEU A 398 -23.78 -7.37 19.80
N GLY A 399 -24.85 -6.58 19.83
CA GLY A 399 -24.91 -5.40 20.68
C GLY A 399 -23.88 -4.33 20.35
N LEU A 400 -23.47 -4.25 19.07
CA LEU A 400 -22.41 -3.37 18.61
C LEU A 400 -22.94 -2.30 17.65
N ASP A 401 -22.47 -1.08 17.81
CA ASP A 401 -22.71 0.01 16.85
C ASP A 401 -21.72 -0.06 15.67
N ASP A 402 -20.55 -0.66 15.89
CA ASP A 402 -19.54 -0.94 14.85
C ASP A 402 -18.75 -2.20 15.19
N ILE A 403 -18.28 -2.94 14.19
CA ILE A 403 -17.54 -4.18 14.43
C ILE A 403 -16.08 -3.85 14.73
N PRO A 404 -15.52 -4.34 15.85
CA PRO A 404 -14.08 -4.44 16.00
C PRO A 404 -13.53 -5.32 14.86
N ALA A 405 -12.44 -4.91 14.23
CA ALA A 405 -11.88 -5.51 13.03
C ALA A 405 -11.26 -6.91 13.29
N SER A 406 -12.05 -7.85 13.78
CA SER A 406 -11.66 -9.24 13.97
C SER A 406 -12.44 -10.12 13.00
N ALA A 407 -11.76 -10.74 12.05
CA ALA A 407 -12.33 -11.71 11.13
C ALA A 407 -13.09 -12.84 11.86
N ASN A 408 -12.54 -13.31 12.96
CA ASN A 408 -13.14 -14.39 13.77
C ASN A 408 -14.49 -13.99 14.38
N SER A 409 -14.67 -12.72 14.73
CA SER A 409 -15.95 -12.24 15.27
C SER A 409 -17.05 -12.25 14.22
N ILE A 410 -16.72 -11.99 12.96
CA ILE A 410 -17.69 -12.03 11.85
C ILE A 410 -18.05 -13.48 11.48
N LEU A 411 -17.03 -14.37 11.39
CA LEU A 411 -17.22 -15.77 11.01
C LEU A 411 -17.95 -16.59 12.09
N SER A 412 -17.94 -16.15 13.34
CA SER A 412 -18.65 -16.83 14.43
C SER A 412 -20.15 -16.52 14.46
N ILE A 413 -20.66 -15.62 13.63
CA ILE A 413 -22.08 -15.26 13.60
C ILE A 413 -22.88 -16.39 12.96
N SER A 414 -23.66 -17.08 13.77
CA SER A 414 -24.68 -18.02 13.31
C SER A 414 -25.99 -17.26 13.11
N CYS A 415 -26.44 -17.15 11.87
CA CYS A 415 -27.70 -16.47 11.56
C CYS A 415 -28.58 -17.34 10.68
N LYS A 416 -29.91 -17.33 10.96
CA LYS A 416 -30.92 -18.01 10.14
C LYS A 416 -31.37 -17.18 8.93
N ASP A 417 -30.98 -15.92 8.89
CA ASP A 417 -31.32 -15.03 7.78
C ASP A 417 -30.48 -15.38 6.55
N ALA A 418 -31.15 -15.68 5.44
CA ALA A 418 -30.52 -16.10 4.19
C ALA A 418 -29.64 -14.98 3.57
N GLN A 419 -30.04 -13.72 3.75
CA GLN A 419 -29.28 -12.58 3.25
C GLN A 419 -27.94 -12.43 4.02
N ILE A 420 -28.00 -12.48 5.33
CA ILE A 420 -26.80 -12.44 6.18
C ILE A 420 -25.90 -13.65 5.92
N THR A 421 -26.48 -14.84 5.74
CA THR A 421 -25.71 -16.04 5.39
C THR A 421 -24.96 -15.87 4.06
N ASN A 422 -25.59 -15.25 3.06
CA ASN A 422 -24.91 -14.97 1.78
C ASN A 422 -23.80 -13.94 1.93
N LEU A 423 -23.99 -12.89 2.75
CA LEU A 423 -22.96 -11.91 3.05
C LEU A 423 -21.76 -12.52 3.78
N LEU A 424 -22.00 -13.44 4.71
CA LEU A 424 -20.94 -14.18 5.39
C LEU A 424 -20.15 -15.07 4.42
N LYS A 425 -20.81 -15.69 3.43
CA LYS A 425 -20.11 -16.44 2.37
C LYS A 425 -19.24 -15.52 1.51
N VAL A 426 -19.72 -14.34 1.15
CA VAL A 426 -18.89 -13.34 0.43
C VAL A 426 -17.68 -12.99 1.26
N TYR A 427 -17.85 -12.70 2.54
CA TYR A 427 -16.74 -12.40 3.44
C TYR A 427 -15.73 -13.57 3.54
N GLN A 428 -16.22 -14.80 3.66
CA GLN A 428 -15.38 -15.98 3.68
C GLN A 428 -14.55 -16.08 2.41
N THR A 429 -15.17 -15.92 1.23
CA THR A 429 -14.47 -15.90 -0.06
C THR A 429 -13.39 -14.80 -0.11
N LEU A 430 -13.69 -13.61 0.41
CA LEU A 430 -12.71 -12.53 0.51
C LEU A 430 -11.51 -12.91 1.38
N SER A 431 -11.76 -13.50 2.52
CA SER A 431 -10.70 -13.93 3.46
C SER A 431 -9.86 -15.06 2.88
N GLU A 432 -10.47 -16.00 2.15
CA GLU A 432 -9.79 -17.12 1.49
C GLU A 432 -8.95 -16.67 0.29
N SER A 433 -9.25 -15.51 -0.32
CA SER A 433 -8.49 -14.98 -1.45
C SER A 433 -7.03 -14.61 -1.10
N ILE A 434 -6.70 -14.48 0.19
CA ILE A 434 -5.35 -14.17 0.68
C ILE A 434 -4.39 -15.35 0.55
N LYS A 435 -4.89 -16.56 0.25
CA LYS A 435 -4.07 -17.78 0.11
C LYS A 435 -3.11 -17.99 1.27
N PRO A 436 -3.61 -18.10 2.50
CA PRO A 436 -2.77 -18.20 3.71
C PRO A 436 -1.83 -19.40 3.72
N GLU A 437 -2.20 -20.47 3.01
CA GLU A 437 -1.39 -21.66 2.83
C GLU A 437 -0.11 -21.37 2.03
N TYR A 438 -0.16 -20.57 0.99
CA TYR A 438 1.04 -20.17 0.23
C TYR A 438 1.96 -19.28 1.08
N TYR A 439 1.37 -18.30 1.76
CA TYR A 439 2.11 -17.42 2.64
C TYR A 439 2.88 -18.21 3.70
N ARG A 440 2.21 -19.14 4.37
CA ARG A 440 2.82 -19.99 5.38
C ARG A 440 3.86 -20.93 4.78
N LYS A 441 3.50 -21.68 3.74
CA LYS A 441 4.40 -22.65 3.11
C LYS A 441 5.69 -22.00 2.62
N TYR A 442 5.58 -21.03 1.72
CA TYR A 442 6.76 -20.41 1.10
C TYR A 442 7.53 -19.50 2.04
N GLY A 443 6.89 -18.87 2.99
CA GLY A 443 7.57 -18.14 4.04
C GLY A 443 8.44 -19.05 4.91
N PHE A 444 7.93 -20.22 5.28
CA PHE A 444 8.71 -21.23 6.01
C PHE A 444 9.88 -21.76 5.19
N GLU A 445 9.67 -22.15 3.92
CA GLU A 445 10.75 -22.64 3.06
C GLU A 445 11.91 -21.64 2.95
N ILE A 446 11.59 -20.33 2.82
CA ILE A 446 12.61 -19.29 2.73
C ILE A 446 13.35 -19.13 4.06
N ILE A 447 12.62 -19.07 5.18
CA ILE A 447 13.21 -18.71 6.48
C ILE A 447 13.93 -19.89 7.11
N GLU A 448 13.40 -21.12 7.03
CA GLU A 448 14.03 -22.31 7.62
C GLU A 448 15.38 -22.61 6.99
N ASP A 449 15.52 -22.39 5.67
CA ASP A 449 16.77 -22.68 4.95
C ASP A 449 17.84 -21.61 5.17
N GLU A 450 17.44 -20.35 5.45
CA GLU A 450 18.33 -19.21 5.40
C GLU A 450 18.26 -18.31 6.64
N ILE A 451 17.95 -18.87 7.81
CA ILE A 451 17.97 -18.11 9.06
C ILE A 451 19.40 -17.66 9.33
N THR A 452 19.59 -16.35 9.31
CA THR A 452 20.87 -15.71 9.62
C THR A 452 20.80 -15.00 10.97
N ASN A 453 21.95 -14.61 11.51
CA ASN A 453 22.01 -13.98 12.84
C ASN A 453 21.53 -12.51 12.82
N TYR A 454 21.47 -11.87 11.65
CA TYR A 454 21.08 -10.47 11.54
C TYR A 454 20.40 -10.18 10.22
N SER A 455 19.51 -9.19 10.24
CA SER A 455 18.83 -8.71 9.05
C SER A 455 19.71 -7.76 8.24
N HIS A 456 19.91 -8.10 6.98
CA HIS A 456 20.70 -7.30 6.06
C HIS A 456 20.04 -7.30 4.67
N PRO A 457 19.90 -6.13 4.00
CA PRO A 457 19.25 -6.09 2.70
C PRO A 457 19.87 -7.00 1.64
N ASP A 458 21.20 -7.15 1.64
CA ASP A 458 21.89 -8.05 0.70
C ASP A 458 21.63 -9.53 1.00
N GLU A 459 21.44 -9.91 2.25
CA GLU A 459 21.03 -11.27 2.61
C GLU A 459 19.62 -11.57 2.10
N SER A 460 18.70 -10.62 2.18
CA SER A 460 17.38 -10.75 1.56
C SER A 460 17.47 -10.97 0.05
N MET A 461 18.39 -10.29 -0.64
CA MET A 461 18.63 -10.53 -2.09
C MET A 461 19.17 -11.92 -2.37
N LYS A 462 20.13 -12.41 -1.58
CA LYS A 462 20.68 -13.77 -1.74
C LYS A 462 19.61 -14.84 -1.53
N VAL A 463 18.73 -14.65 -0.52
CA VAL A 463 17.60 -15.55 -0.27
C VAL A 463 16.63 -15.51 -1.44
N LEU A 464 16.29 -14.32 -1.97
CA LEU A 464 15.44 -14.18 -3.15
C LEU A 464 16.01 -14.88 -4.38
N ASP A 465 17.32 -14.80 -4.61
CA ASP A 465 17.96 -15.45 -5.74
C ASP A 465 17.98 -16.98 -5.60
N LYS A 466 18.25 -17.48 -4.40
CA LYS A 466 18.27 -18.93 -4.10
C LYS A 466 16.85 -19.54 -4.17
N HIS A 467 15.88 -18.88 -3.59
CA HIS A 467 14.49 -19.36 -3.50
C HIS A 467 13.54 -18.61 -4.43
N LYS A 468 13.96 -18.33 -5.65
CA LYS A 468 13.25 -17.44 -6.59
C LYS A 468 11.75 -17.71 -6.71
N THR A 469 11.35 -18.98 -6.83
CA THR A 469 9.95 -19.37 -6.94
C THR A 469 9.20 -19.16 -5.62
N ALA A 470 9.76 -19.64 -4.51
CA ALA A 470 9.16 -19.49 -3.18
C ALA A 470 9.09 -18.02 -2.76
N ALA A 471 10.14 -17.25 -3.03
CA ALA A 471 10.17 -15.81 -2.77
C ALA A 471 9.09 -15.06 -3.57
N LYS A 472 8.92 -15.40 -4.85
CA LYS A 472 7.86 -14.82 -5.69
C LYS A 472 6.47 -15.13 -5.12
N GLU A 473 6.20 -16.35 -4.73
CA GLU A 473 4.90 -16.74 -4.16
C GLU A 473 4.67 -16.08 -2.79
N TYR A 474 5.69 -16.01 -1.94
CA TYR A 474 5.62 -15.30 -0.66
C TYR A 474 5.25 -13.82 -0.86
N MET A 475 5.92 -13.14 -1.78
CA MET A 475 5.63 -11.75 -2.10
C MET A 475 4.26 -11.58 -2.74
N ASN A 476 3.88 -12.44 -3.68
CA ASN A 476 2.58 -12.44 -4.33
C ASN A 476 1.44 -12.64 -3.32
N THR A 477 1.65 -13.39 -2.25
CA THR A 477 0.65 -13.57 -1.20
C THR A 477 0.31 -12.26 -0.49
N LYS A 478 1.28 -11.37 -0.28
CA LYS A 478 1.04 -10.03 0.26
C LYS A 478 0.13 -9.17 -0.64
N PHE A 479 0.09 -9.47 -1.93
CA PHE A 479 -0.72 -8.77 -2.93
C PHE A 479 -1.93 -9.57 -3.41
N SER A 480 -2.15 -10.80 -2.93
CA SER A 480 -3.27 -11.63 -3.38
C SER A 480 -4.63 -11.04 -3.01
N HIS A 481 -4.69 -10.24 -1.94
CA HIS A 481 -5.87 -9.46 -1.58
C HIS A 481 -6.15 -8.31 -2.57
N LEU A 482 -5.21 -8.02 -3.47
CA LEU A 482 -5.39 -7.09 -4.58
C LEU A 482 -6.05 -7.74 -5.79
N SER A 483 -6.29 -9.06 -5.74
CA SER A 483 -7.00 -9.76 -6.80
C SER A 483 -8.46 -9.32 -6.87
N CYS A 484 -9.03 -9.53 -8.03
CA CYS A 484 -10.42 -9.21 -8.32
C CYS A 484 -11.36 -10.06 -7.44
N LEU A 485 -12.31 -9.41 -6.80
CA LEU A 485 -13.37 -10.04 -6.03
C LEU A 485 -14.69 -9.80 -6.75
N CYS A 486 -15.26 -10.87 -7.28
CA CYS A 486 -16.54 -10.82 -7.98
C CYS A 486 -17.68 -11.27 -7.05
N TYR A 487 -18.75 -10.52 -7.05
CA TYR A 487 -20.01 -10.90 -6.42
C TYR A 487 -21.18 -10.28 -7.17
N GLU A 488 -22.35 -10.87 -7.01
CA GLU A 488 -23.57 -10.37 -7.62
C GLU A 488 -24.24 -9.35 -6.68
N PRO A 489 -24.29 -8.08 -7.04
CA PRO A 489 -24.80 -7.04 -6.14
C PRO A 489 -26.26 -7.24 -5.74
N SER A 490 -27.07 -7.87 -6.60
CA SER A 490 -28.46 -8.21 -6.31
C SER A 490 -28.62 -9.15 -5.11
N LYS A 491 -27.60 -9.91 -4.77
CA LYS A 491 -27.59 -10.78 -3.58
C LYS A 491 -27.25 -10.06 -2.29
N LEU A 492 -26.80 -8.79 -2.39
CA LEU A 492 -26.47 -7.95 -1.24
C LEU A 492 -27.62 -6.99 -0.86
N LYS A 493 -28.61 -6.84 -1.71
CA LYS A 493 -29.84 -6.09 -1.47
C LYS A 493 -30.95 -7.02 -1.08
#